data_3a02a19b2f9ce9b7413ea80060fb6a76
#
_entry.id   3a02a19b2f9ce9b7413ea80060fb6a76
#
_cell.length_a   1.000
_cell.length_b   1.000
_cell.length_c   1.000
_cell.angle_alpha   90.00
_cell.angle_beta   90.00
_cell.angle_gamma   90.00
#
_symmetry.space_group_name_H-M   'P 1'
#
loop_
_entity.id
_entity.type
_entity.pdbx_description
1 polymer ?
#
loop_
_entity_poly.entity_id
_entity_poly.type
_entity_poly.pdbx_seq_one_letter_code
_entity_poly.pdbx_strand_id
1 'polypeptide(L)'
;MRFTDQDFRDIDLWVDGALELLRRDLRIKVEISPNVSEWKKWAATIPHQLDPLGVSSTLDSDVHDLGVNAFWTAFRNEDGEIIGCHCDRLIFTDDFLEEIRSGRLFRTRSVSFERPRMQLVGDRTFPTLSSRVHFGGGTWIHPNYRGMGLSNVVARLGRNFGLQEFLADYYVTLMAQRRQTFGENATGLKRGAALSQGYYTGRGKALDVHMFYMHRYDMLDQMRAECAAGIENLLILGNKSVSKKDLSDFRAFANGE
;
A
#
# COMPACT_ATOMS: atom_id res chain seq x y z
N MET A 1 10.99 19.69 -9.78
CA MET A 1 9.91 20.66 -9.52
C MET A 1 9.47 20.48 -8.07
N ARG A 2 9.18 21.56 -7.33
CA ARG A 2 8.82 21.48 -5.89
C ARG A 2 7.31 21.34 -5.74
N PHE A 3 6.87 20.73 -4.62
CA PHE A 3 5.48 20.78 -4.18
C PHE A 3 5.09 22.24 -3.91
N THR A 4 3.86 22.57 -4.25
CA THR A 4 3.26 23.88 -3.98
C THR A 4 2.41 23.81 -2.70
N ASP A 5 2.11 24.95 -2.09
CA ASP A 5 1.18 25.02 -0.95
C ASP A 5 -0.21 24.46 -1.30
N GLN A 6 -0.61 24.56 -2.57
CA GLN A 6 -1.87 23.97 -3.02
C GLN A 6 -1.82 22.45 -3.04
N ASP A 7 -0.69 21.85 -3.43
CA ASP A 7 -0.52 20.39 -3.43
C ASP A 7 -0.63 19.83 -2.00
N PHE A 8 -0.05 20.52 -1.01
CA PHE A 8 -0.19 20.14 0.40
C PHE A 8 -1.63 20.24 0.89
N ARG A 9 -2.33 21.32 0.56
CA ARG A 9 -3.77 21.47 0.90
C ARG A 9 -4.63 20.38 0.27
N ASP A 10 -4.34 19.97 -0.96
CA ASP A 10 -5.09 18.92 -1.65
C ASP A 10 -4.86 17.55 -0.98
N ILE A 11 -3.62 17.29 -0.53
CA ILE A 11 -3.28 16.08 0.21
C ILE A 11 -4.00 16.07 1.56
N ASP A 12 -3.90 17.16 2.33
CA ASP A 12 -4.55 17.28 3.64
C ASP A 12 -6.06 17.09 3.52
N LEU A 13 -6.70 17.73 2.53
CA LEU A 13 -8.14 17.59 2.30
C LEU A 13 -8.53 16.13 2.04
N TRP A 14 -7.75 15.40 1.25
CA TRP A 14 -8.02 14.00 0.96
C TRP A 14 -7.80 13.13 2.21
N VAL A 15 -6.68 13.32 2.91
CA VAL A 15 -6.32 12.53 4.10
C VAL A 15 -7.35 12.75 5.20
N ASP A 16 -7.69 13.99 5.52
CA ASP A 16 -8.68 14.33 6.55
C ASP A 16 -10.06 13.76 6.20
N GLY A 17 -10.48 13.87 4.93
CA GLY A 17 -11.72 13.29 4.47
C GLY A 17 -11.76 11.76 4.61
N ALA A 18 -10.66 11.08 4.31
CA ALA A 18 -10.57 9.63 4.47
C ALA A 18 -10.58 9.21 5.95
N LEU A 19 -9.84 9.94 6.80
CA LEU A 19 -9.82 9.69 8.26
C LEU A 19 -11.21 9.90 8.87
N GLU A 20 -11.90 10.98 8.48
CA GLU A 20 -13.25 11.26 8.97
C GLU A 20 -14.26 10.21 8.49
N LEU A 21 -14.19 9.77 7.22
CA LEU A 21 -15.02 8.68 6.70
C LEU A 21 -14.83 7.40 7.53
N LEU A 22 -13.59 7.01 7.78
CA LEU A 22 -13.27 5.81 8.55
C LEU A 22 -13.79 5.91 9.98
N ARG A 23 -13.57 7.06 10.63
CA ARG A 23 -13.99 7.31 12.01
C ARG A 23 -15.51 7.36 12.17
N ARG A 24 -16.17 8.16 11.33
CA ARG A 24 -17.62 8.46 11.47
C ARG A 24 -18.50 7.32 10.98
N ASP A 25 -18.16 6.76 9.80
CA ASP A 25 -19.04 5.83 9.11
C ASP A 25 -18.71 4.37 9.41
N LEU A 26 -17.45 4.06 9.73
CA LEU A 26 -16.99 2.71 9.97
C LEU A 26 -16.48 2.47 11.40
N ARG A 27 -16.42 3.51 12.24
CA ARG A 27 -15.88 3.46 13.61
C ARG A 27 -14.47 2.88 13.70
N ILE A 28 -13.68 3.18 12.67
CA ILE A 28 -12.30 2.73 12.56
C ILE A 28 -11.39 3.86 12.98
N LYS A 29 -10.52 3.59 13.96
CA LYS A 29 -9.42 4.46 14.34
C LYS A 29 -8.20 4.14 13.50
N VAL A 30 -7.54 5.18 12.97
CA VAL A 30 -6.30 5.04 12.21
C VAL A 30 -5.13 5.53 13.06
N GLU A 31 -4.07 4.74 13.10
CA GLU A 31 -2.80 5.08 13.74
C GLU A 31 -1.68 4.97 12.71
N ILE A 32 -0.89 6.03 12.57
CA ILE A 32 0.29 6.06 11.70
C ILE A 32 1.50 6.09 12.60
N SER A 33 2.41 5.14 12.44
CA SER A 33 3.57 4.99 13.31
C SER A 33 4.86 4.76 12.51
N PRO A 34 5.94 5.49 12.81
CA PRO A 34 7.26 5.21 12.27
C PRO A 34 7.88 3.94 12.88
N ASN A 35 7.29 3.39 13.93
CA ASN A 35 7.81 2.21 14.63
C ASN A 35 7.48 0.92 13.87
N VAL A 36 8.20 0.67 12.81
CA VAL A 36 8.04 -0.55 11.99
C VAL A 36 8.33 -1.83 12.77
N SER A 37 9.05 -1.76 13.88
CA SER A 37 9.28 -2.92 14.75
C SER A 37 7.99 -3.43 15.40
N GLU A 38 7.07 -2.54 15.74
CA GLU A 38 5.73 -2.92 16.23
C GLU A 38 4.94 -3.65 15.16
N TRP A 39 4.94 -3.11 13.95
CA TRP A 39 4.31 -3.76 12.81
C TRP A 39 4.88 -5.16 12.57
N LYS A 40 6.21 -5.35 12.62
CA LYS A 40 6.86 -6.66 12.46
C LYS A 40 6.41 -7.65 13.53
N LYS A 41 6.34 -7.22 14.80
CA LYS A 41 5.87 -8.06 15.91
C LYS A 41 4.42 -8.50 15.69
N TRP A 42 3.56 -7.55 15.32
CA TRP A 42 2.17 -7.86 15.02
C TRP A 42 2.04 -8.75 13.77
N ALA A 43 2.75 -8.44 12.69
CA ALA A 43 2.74 -9.21 11.45
C ALA A 43 3.17 -10.67 11.63
N ALA A 44 4.04 -10.93 12.60
CA ALA A 44 4.45 -12.30 12.96
C ALA A 44 3.29 -13.13 13.54
N THR A 45 2.25 -12.50 14.07
CA THR A 45 1.04 -13.21 14.57
C THR A 45 0.13 -13.69 13.44
N ILE A 46 0.29 -13.15 12.22
CA ILE A 46 -0.52 -13.50 11.03
C ILE A 46 0.34 -13.94 9.83
N PRO A 47 1.34 -14.81 9.97
CA PRO A 47 2.44 -15.02 9.02
C PRO A 47 1.99 -15.50 7.63
N HIS A 48 0.83 -16.14 7.53
CA HIS A 48 0.32 -16.68 6.27
C HIS A 48 -0.65 -15.75 5.53
N GLN A 49 -0.97 -14.61 6.11
CA GLN A 49 -1.99 -13.69 5.58
C GLN A 49 -1.41 -12.47 4.86
N LEU A 50 -0.15 -12.13 5.15
CA LEU A 50 0.53 -11.02 4.49
C LEU A 50 1.09 -11.43 3.13
N ASP A 51 1.07 -10.47 2.19
CA ASP A 51 1.69 -10.67 0.88
C ASP A 51 3.22 -10.68 1.03
N PRO A 52 3.90 -11.74 0.56
CA PRO A 52 5.37 -11.85 0.64
C PRO A 52 6.11 -10.82 -0.21
N LEU A 53 5.44 -10.15 -1.14
CA LEU A 53 6.02 -9.10 -2.01
C LEU A 53 5.86 -7.70 -1.42
N GLY A 54 5.20 -7.58 -0.27
CA GLY A 54 4.99 -6.30 0.38
C GLY A 54 6.28 -5.69 0.92
N VAL A 55 6.17 -4.44 1.37
CA VAL A 55 7.26 -3.68 2.01
C VAL A 55 7.91 -4.46 3.16
N SER A 56 7.16 -5.36 3.79
CA SER A 56 7.65 -6.26 4.85
C SER A 56 8.90 -7.05 4.47
N SER A 57 9.00 -7.49 3.21
CA SER A 57 10.14 -8.26 2.73
C SER A 57 11.39 -7.39 2.50
N THR A 58 11.22 -6.07 2.48
CA THR A 58 12.29 -5.09 2.26
C THR A 58 12.80 -4.47 3.56
N LEU A 59 12.05 -4.66 4.66
CA LEU A 59 12.39 -4.11 5.96
C LEU A 59 13.28 -5.10 6.72
N ASP A 60 14.59 -4.91 6.68
CA ASP A 60 15.51 -5.66 7.54
C ASP A 60 15.43 -5.16 8.98
N SER A 61 15.45 -6.10 9.94
CA SER A 61 15.42 -5.78 11.37
C SER A 61 16.65 -5.00 11.83
N ASP A 62 17.76 -5.11 11.10
CA ASP A 62 19.04 -4.54 11.49
C ASP A 62 19.33 -3.17 10.85
N VAL A 63 18.45 -2.67 9.99
CA VAL A 63 18.62 -1.34 9.40
C VAL A 63 18.05 -0.31 10.38
N HIS A 64 18.92 0.25 11.21
CA HIS A 64 18.59 1.28 12.19
C HIS A 64 18.05 2.60 11.60
N ASP A 65 18.10 2.77 10.28
CA ASP A 65 17.66 3.98 9.56
C ASP A 65 16.18 3.99 9.16
N LEU A 66 15.39 3.00 9.55
CA LEU A 66 14.00 2.90 9.10
C LEU A 66 13.07 3.94 9.73
N GLY A 67 13.46 4.51 10.88
CA GLY A 67 12.60 5.44 11.64
C GLY A 67 12.24 6.74 10.90
N VAL A 68 13.05 7.15 9.93
CA VAL A 68 12.83 8.39 9.15
C VAL A 68 12.26 8.10 7.76
N ASN A 69 12.47 6.89 7.24
CA ASN A 69 12.18 6.53 5.87
C ASN A 69 11.11 5.45 5.71
N ALA A 70 10.40 5.12 6.78
CA ALA A 70 9.31 4.16 6.74
C ALA A 70 8.28 4.46 7.82
N PHE A 71 7.03 4.10 7.54
CA PHE A 71 5.95 4.07 8.52
C PHE A 71 5.01 2.91 8.21
N TRP A 72 4.15 2.61 9.15
CA TRP A 72 3.02 1.73 8.93
C TRP A 72 1.75 2.36 9.44
N THR A 73 0.64 1.98 8.85
CA THR A 73 -0.69 2.45 9.21
C THR A 73 -1.49 1.28 9.76
N ALA A 74 -1.98 1.41 10.98
CA ALA A 74 -2.88 0.46 11.62
C ALA A 74 -4.31 1.00 11.62
N PHE A 75 -5.25 0.16 11.23
CA PHE A 75 -6.68 0.41 11.26
C PHE A 75 -7.27 -0.44 12.37
N ARG A 76 -7.85 0.21 13.39
CA ARG A 76 -8.38 -0.46 14.58
C ARG A 76 -9.88 -0.31 14.67
N ASN A 77 -10.57 -1.39 15.08
CA ASN A 77 -11.97 -1.34 15.46
C ASN A 77 -12.15 -0.68 16.85
N GLU A 78 -13.39 -0.61 17.33
CA GLU A 78 -13.71 -0.04 18.65
C GLU A 78 -13.11 -0.82 19.81
N ASP A 79 -12.85 -2.11 19.65
CA ASP A 79 -12.19 -2.97 20.65
C ASP A 79 -10.65 -2.79 20.65
N GLY A 80 -10.12 -1.96 19.75
CA GLY A 80 -8.68 -1.71 19.60
C GLY A 80 -7.94 -2.79 18.79
N GLU A 81 -8.64 -3.77 18.21
CA GLU A 81 -8.04 -4.80 17.38
C GLU A 81 -7.61 -4.24 16.03
N ILE A 82 -6.47 -4.70 15.52
CA ILE A 82 -6.02 -4.34 14.17
C ILE A 82 -6.84 -5.12 13.14
N ILE A 83 -7.66 -4.41 12.39
CA ILE A 83 -8.52 -4.94 11.32
C ILE A 83 -8.00 -4.67 9.93
N GLY A 84 -6.98 -3.84 9.82
CA GLY A 84 -6.27 -3.55 8.57
C GLY A 84 -4.91 -2.94 8.83
N CYS A 85 -4.01 -3.08 7.89
CA CYS A 85 -2.72 -2.38 7.91
C CYS A 85 -2.20 -2.13 6.50
N HIS A 86 -1.27 -1.19 6.44
CA HIS A 86 -0.45 -0.90 5.27
C HIS A 86 0.94 -0.48 5.75
N CYS A 87 1.98 -0.73 4.94
CA CYS A 87 3.33 -0.33 5.28
C CYS A 87 3.98 0.36 4.08
N ASP A 88 4.72 1.42 4.37
CA ASP A 88 5.27 2.34 3.39
C ASP A 88 6.74 2.63 3.70
N ARG A 89 7.52 2.79 2.64
CA ARG A 89 8.96 3.07 2.73
C ARG A 89 9.41 4.03 1.64
N LEU A 90 10.27 4.98 2.00
CA LEU A 90 11.01 5.79 1.05
C LEU A 90 12.31 5.10 0.62
N ILE A 91 12.57 5.10 -0.67
CA ILE A 91 13.80 4.59 -1.29
C ILE A 91 14.40 5.70 -2.13
N PHE A 92 15.67 6.02 -1.85
CA PHE A 92 16.47 6.91 -2.69
C PHE A 92 17.23 6.06 -3.69
N THR A 93 17.01 6.26 -4.98
CA THR A 93 17.64 5.46 -6.03
C THR A 93 17.73 6.22 -7.34
N ASP A 94 18.71 5.86 -8.14
CA ASP A 94 18.85 6.34 -9.51
C ASP A 94 18.04 5.46 -10.49
N ASP A 95 17.77 4.21 -10.12
CA ASP A 95 16.93 3.28 -10.88
C ASP A 95 16.30 2.23 -9.94
N PHE A 96 15.00 2.33 -9.72
CA PHE A 96 14.26 1.41 -8.86
C PHE A 96 14.24 -0.02 -9.41
N LEU A 97 14.25 -0.19 -10.74
CA LEU A 97 14.34 -1.53 -11.32
C LEU A 97 15.69 -2.19 -11.02
N GLU A 98 16.76 -1.42 -10.95
CA GLU A 98 18.06 -1.94 -10.56
C GLU A 98 18.11 -2.35 -9.09
N GLU A 99 17.37 -1.67 -8.19
CA GLU A 99 17.19 -2.12 -6.81
C GLU A 99 16.54 -3.52 -6.75
N ILE A 100 15.57 -3.76 -7.64
CA ILE A 100 14.92 -5.07 -7.76
C ILE A 100 15.88 -6.11 -8.37
N ARG A 101 16.51 -5.81 -9.51
CA ARG A 101 17.41 -6.73 -10.24
C ARG A 101 18.59 -7.18 -9.39
N SER A 102 19.21 -6.24 -8.70
CA SER A 102 20.36 -6.52 -7.81
C SER A 102 19.94 -7.22 -6.52
N GLY A 103 18.65 -7.35 -6.24
CA GLY A 103 18.13 -7.84 -4.98
C GLY A 103 18.35 -6.91 -3.80
N ARG A 104 18.79 -5.66 -4.04
CA ARG A 104 19.00 -4.67 -2.96
C ARG A 104 17.69 -4.32 -2.26
N LEU A 105 16.58 -4.29 -3.01
CA LEU A 105 15.26 -4.02 -2.45
C LEU A 105 14.85 -5.05 -1.38
N PHE A 106 15.27 -6.31 -1.53
CA PHE A 106 14.87 -7.43 -0.68
C PHE A 106 16.01 -7.93 0.23
N ARG A 107 16.95 -7.07 0.60
CA ARG A 107 18.06 -7.46 1.47
C ARG A 107 17.55 -7.82 2.86
N THR A 108 17.52 -9.12 3.13
CA THR A 108 17.43 -9.66 4.47
C THR A 108 18.80 -10.23 4.85
N ARG A 109 19.42 -9.74 5.92
CA ARG A 109 20.71 -10.28 6.43
C ARG A 109 20.57 -11.66 7.06
N SER A 110 19.39 -12.04 7.48
CA SER A 110 19.17 -13.16 8.38
C SER A 110 18.98 -14.51 7.71
N VAL A 111 18.95 -14.60 6.39
CA VAL A 111 18.79 -15.90 5.71
C VAL A 111 19.74 -15.96 4.52
N SER A 112 20.51 -17.03 4.45
CA SER A 112 21.29 -17.43 3.26
C SER A 112 20.37 -17.83 2.10
N PHE A 113 19.47 -16.94 1.73
CA PHE A 113 18.70 -17.09 0.52
C PHE A 113 19.62 -16.86 -0.67
N GLU A 114 19.68 -17.81 -1.56
CA GLU A 114 20.01 -17.50 -2.93
C GLU A 114 19.18 -16.28 -3.32
N ARG A 115 19.84 -15.19 -3.65
CA ARG A 115 19.19 -13.91 -3.98
C ARG A 115 18.07 -14.21 -4.95
N PRO A 116 16.83 -13.83 -4.67
CA PRO A 116 15.76 -14.03 -5.61
C PRO A 116 16.13 -13.28 -6.88
N ARG A 117 16.54 -14.01 -7.90
CA ARG A 117 16.80 -13.44 -9.22
C ARG A 117 15.43 -13.23 -9.86
N MET A 118 14.91 -12.02 -9.77
CA MET A 118 13.79 -11.65 -10.61
C MET A 118 14.24 -11.68 -12.07
N GLN A 119 13.80 -12.67 -12.81
CA GLN A 119 13.94 -12.67 -14.24
C GLN A 119 12.89 -11.70 -14.79
N LEU A 120 13.32 -10.52 -15.18
CA LEU A 120 12.41 -9.52 -15.77
C LEU A 120 11.86 -10.04 -17.08
N VAL A 121 10.55 -9.92 -17.26
CA VAL A 121 9.87 -10.36 -18.47
C VAL A 121 9.87 -9.22 -19.50
N GLY A 122 10.57 -9.48 -20.62
CA GLY A 122 10.35 -8.76 -21.87
C GLY A 122 11.05 -7.41 -22.03
N ASP A 123 11.14 -6.99 -23.29
CA ASP A 123 11.67 -5.72 -23.78
C ASP A 123 10.78 -4.49 -23.49
N ARG A 124 10.02 -4.53 -22.42
CA ARG A 124 9.20 -3.36 -22.07
C ARG A 124 10.09 -2.31 -21.46
N THR A 125 10.13 -1.18 -22.09
CA THR A 125 10.72 0.05 -21.55
C THR A 125 9.88 0.50 -20.35
N PHE A 126 10.23 0.03 -19.16
CA PHE A 126 9.79 0.70 -17.94
C PHE A 126 10.42 2.08 -17.91
N PRO A 127 9.69 3.12 -17.49
CA PRO A 127 10.33 4.40 -17.25
C PRO A 127 11.36 4.24 -16.14
N THR A 128 12.44 4.99 -16.21
CA THR A 128 13.39 5.09 -15.11
C THR A 128 12.70 5.74 -13.92
N LEU A 129 12.46 4.95 -12.87
CA LEU A 129 11.90 5.43 -11.62
C LEU A 129 13.07 5.76 -10.70
N SER A 130 13.38 7.03 -10.59
CA SER A 130 14.55 7.52 -9.88
C SER A 130 14.21 8.60 -8.85
N SER A 131 15.20 9.00 -8.05
CA SER A 131 15.09 9.99 -6.98
C SER A 131 14.34 9.44 -5.76
N ARG A 132 13.20 9.99 -5.39
CA ARG A 132 12.45 9.67 -4.18
C ARG A 132 11.29 8.73 -4.54
N VAL A 133 11.50 7.43 -4.37
CA VAL A 133 10.50 6.40 -4.70
C VAL A 133 9.83 5.94 -3.41
N HIS A 134 8.55 6.22 -3.28
CA HIS A 134 7.70 5.70 -2.23
C HIS A 134 7.27 4.27 -2.60
N PHE A 135 7.75 3.30 -1.87
CA PHE A 135 7.40 1.90 -2.04
C PHE A 135 6.37 1.48 -0.97
N GLY A 136 5.13 1.23 -1.40
CA GLY A 136 4.02 0.84 -0.53
C GLY A 136 3.59 -0.60 -0.73
N GLY A 137 3.11 -1.23 0.34
CA GLY A 137 2.61 -2.61 0.28
C GLY A 137 2.31 -3.22 1.64
N GLY A 138 2.19 -4.55 1.67
CA GLY A 138 1.82 -5.24 2.91
C GLY A 138 0.40 -4.94 3.38
N THR A 139 -0.48 -4.50 2.47
CA THR A 139 -1.89 -4.27 2.78
C THR A 139 -2.54 -5.57 3.22
N TRP A 140 -3.11 -5.54 4.42
CA TRP A 140 -3.91 -6.62 4.94
C TRP A 140 -5.22 -6.09 5.50
N ILE A 141 -6.30 -6.85 5.28
CA ILE A 141 -7.61 -6.58 5.85
C ILE A 141 -8.07 -7.86 6.54
N HIS A 142 -8.52 -7.71 7.77
CA HIS A 142 -9.09 -8.80 8.56
C HIS A 142 -10.25 -9.47 7.78
N PRO A 143 -10.36 -10.82 7.77
CA PRO A 143 -11.36 -11.53 6.98
C PRO A 143 -12.79 -11.00 7.12
N ASN A 144 -13.22 -10.66 8.33
CA ASN A 144 -14.57 -10.16 8.62
C ASN A 144 -14.85 -8.75 8.04
N TYR A 145 -13.80 -8.01 7.66
CA TYR A 145 -13.89 -6.65 7.10
C TYR A 145 -13.59 -6.61 5.59
N ARG A 146 -13.46 -7.79 4.96
CA ARG A 146 -13.27 -7.88 3.51
C ARG A 146 -14.58 -7.68 2.76
N GLY A 147 -14.46 -7.27 1.51
CA GLY A 147 -15.63 -7.04 0.66
C GLY A 147 -16.29 -5.67 0.83
N MET A 148 -15.85 -4.85 1.77
CA MET A 148 -16.43 -3.55 2.12
C MET A 148 -15.72 -2.37 1.46
N GLY A 149 -14.83 -2.61 0.52
CA GLY A 149 -14.04 -1.56 -0.11
C GLY A 149 -12.94 -0.97 0.77
N LEU A 150 -12.78 -1.43 2.02
CA LEU A 150 -11.81 -0.89 2.97
C LEU A 150 -10.38 -0.88 2.40
N SER A 151 -10.00 -1.90 1.62
CA SER A 151 -8.69 -1.94 0.97
C SER A 151 -8.42 -0.75 0.04
N ASN A 152 -9.47 -0.16 -0.54
CA ASN A 152 -9.33 0.98 -1.44
C ASN A 152 -8.94 2.24 -0.67
N VAL A 153 -9.46 2.40 0.54
CA VAL A 153 -9.12 3.53 1.41
C VAL A 153 -7.76 3.30 2.07
N VAL A 154 -7.51 2.09 2.60
CA VAL A 154 -6.28 1.73 3.32
C VAL A 154 -5.03 1.96 2.46
N ALA A 155 -5.00 1.41 1.26
CA ALA A 155 -3.84 1.53 0.38
C ALA A 155 -3.62 2.97 -0.13
N ARG A 156 -4.71 3.70 -0.37
CA ARG A 156 -4.62 5.11 -0.79
C ARG A 156 -4.20 6.03 0.36
N LEU A 157 -4.67 5.77 1.57
CA LEU A 157 -4.30 6.58 2.73
C LEU A 157 -2.78 6.50 2.98
N GLY A 158 -2.19 5.29 2.98
CA GLY A 158 -0.74 5.12 3.08
C GLY A 158 0.00 5.86 1.96
N ARG A 159 -0.44 5.66 0.71
CA ARG A 159 0.16 6.34 -0.46
C ARG A 159 0.09 7.87 -0.33
N ASN A 160 -1.07 8.42 -0.01
CA ASN A 160 -1.29 9.87 -0.01
C ASN A 160 -0.59 10.55 1.18
N PHE A 161 -0.65 9.92 2.37
CA PHE A 161 0.14 10.36 3.51
C PHE A 161 1.65 10.29 3.23
N GLY A 162 2.13 9.19 2.66
CA GLY A 162 3.54 9.04 2.29
C GLY A 162 4.00 9.98 1.17
N LEU A 163 3.09 10.45 0.31
CA LEU A 163 3.41 11.48 -0.68
C LEU A 163 3.83 12.79 0.00
N GLN A 164 3.16 13.17 1.06
CA GLN A 164 3.47 14.34 1.88
C GLN A 164 4.73 14.13 2.72
N GLU A 165 4.80 13.05 3.48
CA GLU A 165 5.90 12.76 4.39
C GLU A 165 7.23 12.57 3.65
N PHE A 166 7.19 11.85 2.54
CA PHE A 166 8.39 11.50 1.79
C PHE A 166 8.73 12.51 0.69
N LEU A 167 7.81 13.41 0.34
CA LEU A 167 7.93 14.28 -0.84
C LEU A 167 8.32 13.46 -2.08
N ALA A 168 7.65 12.33 -2.25
CA ALA A 168 8.03 11.33 -3.24
C ALA A 168 7.77 11.78 -4.68
N ASP A 169 8.63 11.38 -5.59
CA ASP A 169 8.44 11.60 -7.03
C ASP A 169 7.56 10.52 -7.65
N TYR A 170 7.66 9.30 -7.13
CA TYR A 170 6.90 8.14 -7.58
C TYR A 170 6.38 7.33 -6.42
N TYR A 171 5.19 6.76 -6.60
CA TYR A 171 4.70 5.66 -5.79
C TYR A 171 4.83 4.36 -6.58
N VAL A 172 5.29 3.30 -5.92
CA VAL A 172 5.45 1.97 -6.51
C VAL A 172 4.89 0.92 -5.57
N THR A 173 4.25 -0.10 -6.11
CA THR A 173 3.88 -1.31 -5.39
C THR A 173 4.08 -2.55 -6.25
N LEU A 174 4.41 -3.67 -5.62
CA LEU A 174 4.54 -4.98 -6.25
C LEU A 174 3.40 -5.89 -5.83
N MET A 175 2.84 -6.61 -6.78
CA MET A 175 1.73 -7.55 -6.52
C MET A 175 1.90 -8.84 -7.31
N ALA A 176 1.37 -9.94 -6.77
CA ALA A 176 1.19 -11.14 -7.55
C ALA A 176 0.21 -10.88 -8.69
N GLN A 177 0.51 -11.37 -9.91
CA GLN A 177 -0.29 -11.15 -11.13
C GLN A 177 -1.77 -11.50 -10.93
N ARG A 178 -2.07 -12.57 -10.24
CA ARG A 178 -3.45 -12.98 -9.91
C ARG A 178 -4.28 -11.93 -9.17
N ARG A 179 -3.62 -10.90 -8.61
CA ARG A 179 -4.26 -9.80 -7.89
C ARG A 179 -4.24 -8.48 -8.65
N GLN A 180 -3.89 -8.51 -9.94
CA GLN A 180 -3.73 -7.30 -10.74
C GLN A 180 -4.97 -6.41 -10.68
N THR A 181 -6.15 -6.92 -11.04
CA THR A 181 -7.40 -6.15 -11.02
C THR A 181 -7.75 -5.63 -9.64
N PHE A 182 -7.50 -6.44 -8.59
CA PHE A 182 -7.66 -5.99 -7.21
C PHE A 182 -6.71 -4.84 -6.89
N GLY A 183 -5.45 -4.95 -7.30
CA GLY A 183 -4.44 -3.92 -7.09
C GLY A 183 -4.78 -2.61 -7.76
N GLU A 184 -5.21 -2.65 -9.01
CA GLU A 184 -5.65 -1.46 -9.76
C GLU A 184 -6.80 -0.74 -9.04
N ASN A 185 -7.78 -1.48 -8.56
CA ASN A 185 -8.92 -0.90 -7.82
C ASN A 185 -8.49 -0.37 -6.44
N ALA A 186 -7.75 -1.17 -5.66
CA ALA A 186 -7.37 -0.82 -4.29
C ALA A 186 -6.43 0.39 -4.25
N THR A 187 -5.46 0.46 -5.15
CA THR A 187 -4.47 1.54 -5.17
C THR A 187 -4.86 2.70 -6.09
N GLY A 188 -5.77 2.48 -7.03
CA GLY A 188 -6.09 3.42 -8.11
C GLY A 188 -4.99 3.55 -9.17
N LEU A 189 -3.97 2.69 -9.13
CA LEU A 189 -2.86 2.72 -10.08
C LEU A 189 -3.30 2.12 -11.41
N LYS A 190 -3.23 2.90 -12.48
CA LYS A 190 -3.61 2.47 -13.83
C LYS A 190 -2.40 2.07 -14.68
N ARG A 191 -1.19 2.45 -14.25
CA ARG A 191 0.06 2.16 -14.95
C ARG A 191 0.76 1.01 -14.25
N GLY A 192 0.90 -0.09 -14.95
CA GLY A 192 1.60 -1.25 -14.46
C GLY A 192 1.97 -2.20 -15.57
N ALA A 193 2.88 -3.09 -15.32
CA ALA A 193 3.27 -4.14 -16.23
C ALA A 193 3.77 -5.37 -15.49
N ALA A 194 3.74 -6.52 -16.17
CA ALA A 194 4.39 -7.72 -15.68
C ALA A 194 5.88 -7.42 -15.48
N LEU A 195 6.37 -7.64 -14.26
CA LEU A 195 7.76 -7.41 -13.90
C LEU A 195 8.57 -8.70 -14.03
N SER A 196 8.04 -9.81 -13.53
CA SER A 196 8.73 -11.10 -13.59
C SER A 196 7.75 -12.27 -13.67
N GLN A 197 8.26 -13.41 -14.19
CA GLN A 197 7.58 -14.70 -14.13
C GLN A 197 8.35 -15.63 -13.19
N GLY A 198 7.62 -16.45 -12.45
CA GLY A 198 8.21 -17.48 -11.62
C GLY A 198 9.07 -16.97 -10.47
N TYR A 199 8.82 -15.78 -9.93
CA TYR A 199 9.54 -15.28 -8.77
C TYR A 199 9.33 -16.19 -7.55
N TYR A 200 10.42 -16.67 -6.98
CA TYR A 200 10.39 -17.56 -5.83
C TYR A 200 10.45 -16.78 -4.52
N THR A 201 9.43 -16.91 -3.68
CA THR A 201 9.30 -16.16 -2.43
C THR A 201 9.95 -16.85 -1.22
N GLY A 202 10.65 -17.96 -1.41
CA GLY A 202 11.11 -18.79 -0.28
C GLY A 202 10.02 -19.64 0.39
N ARG A 203 8.75 -19.46 0.00
CA ARG A 203 7.61 -20.25 0.52
C ARG A 203 7.16 -21.39 -0.41
N GLY A 204 8.03 -21.86 -1.28
CA GLY A 204 7.79 -23.03 -2.15
C GLY A 204 6.89 -22.78 -3.37
N LYS A 205 6.49 -21.54 -3.65
CA LYS A 205 5.66 -21.19 -4.82
C LYS A 205 6.29 -20.10 -5.65
N ALA A 206 6.37 -20.35 -6.96
CA ALA A 206 6.70 -19.32 -7.92
C ALA A 206 5.50 -18.36 -8.07
N LEU A 207 5.77 -17.06 -8.13
CA LEU A 207 4.78 -16.02 -8.35
C LEU A 207 5.16 -15.21 -9.59
N ASP A 208 4.16 -14.91 -10.41
CA ASP A 208 4.30 -13.88 -11.42
C ASP A 208 3.99 -12.54 -10.76
N VAL A 209 4.90 -11.57 -10.94
CA VAL A 209 4.87 -10.28 -10.26
C VAL A 209 4.56 -9.17 -11.24
N HIS A 210 3.61 -8.32 -10.86
CA HIS A 210 3.33 -7.05 -11.51
C HIS A 210 3.87 -5.91 -10.67
N MET A 211 4.49 -4.93 -11.33
CA MET A 211 4.83 -3.65 -10.75
C MET A 211 3.80 -2.61 -11.21
N PHE A 212 3.22 -1.92 -10.25
CA PHE A 212 2.39 -0.74 -10.48
C PHE A 212 3.14 0.49 -10.02
N TYR A 213 3.01 1.58 -10.77
CA TYR A 213 3.64 2.84 -10.42
C TYR A 213 2.78 4.03 -10.83
N MET A 214 2.99 5.15 -10.15
CA MET A 214 2.35 6.43 -10.43
C MET A 214 3.31 7.56 -10.13
N HIS A 215 3.35 8.55 -11.02
CA HIS A 215 4.09 9.78 -10.78
C HIS A 215 3.28 10.70 -9.86
N ARG A 216 3.96 11.55 -9.06
CA ARG A 216 3.31 12.42 -8.07
C ARG A 216 2.20 13.30 -8.64
N TYR A 217 2.34 13.81 -9.86
CA TYR A 217 1.28 14.61 -10.48
C TYR A 217 0.03 13.80 -10.78
N ASP A 218 0.19 12.57 -11.26
CA ASP A 218 -0.95 11.67 -11.47
C ASP A 218 -1.64 11.33 -10.11
N MET A 219 -0.86 11.25 -9.00
CA MET A 219 -1.42 11.05 -7.66
C MET A 219 -2.22 12.26 -7.19
N LEU A 220 -1.68 13.48 -7.36
CA LEU A 220 -2.38 14.72 -7.01
C LEU A 220 -3.66 14.89 -7.83
N ASP A 221 -3.62 14.67 -9.13
CA ASP A 221 -4.79 14.75 -9.99
C ASP A 221 -5.86 13.71 -9.60
N GLN A 222 -5.43 12.51 -9.23
CA GLN A 222 -6.35 11.48 -8.73
C GLN A 222 -6.99 11.89 -7.40
N MET A 223 -6.21 12.43 -6.45
CA MET A 223 -6.75 12.92 -5.18
C MET A 223 -7.79 14.01 -5.37
N ARG A 224 -7.52 14.98 -6.24
CA ARG A 224 -8.47 16.05 -6.61
C ARG A 224 -9.77 15.46 -7.18
N ALA A 225 -9.65 14.50 -8.09
CA ALA A 225 -10.81 13.85 -8.69
C ALA A 225 -11.61 13.03 -7.66
N GLU A 226 -10.94 12.34 -6.74
CA GLU A 226 -11.56 11.56 -5.67
C GLU A 226 -12.27 12.47 -4.65
N CYS A 227 -11.67 13.61 -4.27
CA CYS A 227 -12.34 14.62 -3.44
C CYS A 227 -13.57 15.19 -4.12
N ALA A 228 -13.48 15.54 -5.41
CA ALA A 228 -14.60 16.10 -6.17
C ALA A 228 -15.75 15.09 -6.35
N ALA A 229 -15.44 13.80 -6.46
CA ALA A 229 -16.44 12.74 -6.57
C ALA A 229 -17.05 12.32 -5.23
N GLY A 230 -16.41 12.67 -4.11
CA GLY A 230 -16.72 12.18 -2.76
C GLY A 230 -15.89 10.93 -2.40
N ILE A 231 -15.11 11.05 -1.32
CA ILE A 231 -14.19 9.98 -0.86
C ILE A 231 -14.95 8.71 -0.47
N GLU A 232 -16.18 8.82 -0.01
CA GLU A 232 -17.07 7.71 0.33
C GLU A 232 -17.30 6.74 -0.84
N ASN A 233 -17.19 7.21 -2.08
CA ASN A 233 -17.30 6.36 -3.26
C ASN A 233 -16.18 5.33 -3.36
N LEU A 234 -15.05 5.51 -2.66
CA LEU A 234 -13.98 4.54 -2.61
C LEU A 234 -14.40 3.23 -1.94
N LEU A 235 -15.32 3.27 -0.98
CA LEU A 235 -15.87 2.09 -0.34
C LEU A 235 -16.76 1.28 -1.31
N ILE A 236 -17.33 1.93 -2.31
CA ILE A 236 -18.27 1.33 -3.28
C ILE A 236 -17.50 0.71 -4.47
N LEU A 237 -16.36 1.28 -4.86
CA LEU A 237 -15.61 0.88 -6.07
C LEU A 237 -15.08 -0.57 -6.06
N GLY A 238 -14.97 -1.21 -4.91
CA GLY A 238 -14.47 -2.59 -4.77
C GLY A 238 -15.51 -3.68 -4.97
N ASN A 239 -16.80 -3.34 -4.97
CA ASN A 239 -17.88 -4.31 -5.01
C ASN A 239 -18.97 -3.87 -5.98
N LYS A 240 -19.13 -4.59 -7.08
CA LYS A 240 -20.29 -4.45 -7.99
C LYS A 240 -21.63 -4.74 -7.31
N SER A 241 -21.63 -5.13 -6.03
CA SER A 241 -22.81 -5.56 -5.26
C SER A 241 -23.05 -4.86 -3.92
N VAL A 242 -22.16 -3.97 -3.46
CA VAL A 242 -22.41 -3.24 -2.21
C VAL A 242 -23.43 -2.12 -2.48
N SER A 243 -24.67 -2.38 -2.16
CA SER A 243 -25.73 -1.38 -2.18
C SER A 243 -25.62 -0.46 -0.96
N LYS A 244 -26.27 0.72 -0.99
CA LYS A 244 -26.44 1.56 0.22
C LYS A 244 -27.05 0.78 1.40
N LYS A 245 -27.77 -0.29 1.13
CA LYS A 245 -28.33 -1.19 2.11
C LYS A 245 -27.23 -2.00 2.81
N ASP A 246 -26.25 -2.53 2.05
CA ASP A 246 -25.14 -3.30 2.63
C ASP A 246 -24.25 -2.44 3.56
N LEU A 247 -24.12 -1.12 3.25
CA LEU A 247 -23.46 -0.17 4.16
C LEU A 247 -24.30 0.07 5.43
N SER A 248 -25.66 0.05 5.33
CA SER A 248 -26.54 0.15 6.51
C SER A 248 -26.50 -1.12 7.38
N ASP A 249 -26.48 -2.29 6.75
CA ASP A 249 -26.39 -3.59 7.42
C ASP A 249 -25.01 -3.74 8.10
N PHE A 250 -23.96 -3.17 7.50
CA PHE A 250 -22.64 -3.10 8.13
C PHE A 250 -22.63 -2.15 9.34
N ARG A 251 -23.28 -0.98 9.23
CA ARG A 251 -23.44 -0.08 10.39
C ARG A 251 -24.19 -0.77 11.53
N ALA A 252 -25.20 -1.58 11.23
CA ALA A 252 -25.90 -2.40 12.21
C ALA A 252 -24.98 -3.44 12.84
N PHE A 253 -24.17 -4.14 12.02
CA PHE A 253 -23.18 -5.11 12.51
C PHE A 253 -22.09 -4.46 13.38
N ALA A 254 -21.55 -3.31 12.94
CA ALA A 254 -20.54 -2.55 13.70
C ALA A 254 -21.13 -1.94 14.99
N ASN A 255 -22.46 -1.76 15.07
CA ASN A 255 -23.18 -1.25 16.24
C ASN A 255 -23.64 -2.37 17.19
N GLY A 256 -23.42 -3.66 16.86
CA GLY A 256 -23.87 -4.78 17.68
C GLY A 256 -25.40 -4.99 17.70
N GLU A 257 -26.10 -4.48 16.66
CA GLU A 257 -27.55 -4.65 16.47
C GLU A 257 -27.89 -5.94 15.72
#